data_c8f55dbec6a6814d6bb910e29617ce92
#
_entry.id   c8f55dbec6a6814d6bb910e29617ce92
#
_cell.length_a   1.000
_cell.length_b   1.000
_cell.length_c   1.000
_cell.angle_alpha   90.00
_cell.angle_beta   90.00
_cell.angle_gamma   90.00
#
_symmetry.space_group_name_H-M   'P 1'
#
loop_
_entity.id
_entity.type
_entity.pdbx_description
1 polymer ?
#
loop_
_entity_poly.entity_id
_entity_poly.type
_entity_poly.pdbx_seq_one_letter_code
_entity_poly.pdbx_strand_id
1 'polypeptide(L)'
;MLTAQQILSSKKCGDLFSSADKQVVIAEYREIARAYHPDISSDPQANEVMAKVNQLYEEALKLIESGAWEVSNRLILRDKLGKKYIGKYLKQFPFELGEAYIANSTVTYVFKENHKRFFDNAASQIKGLRYANKKMEEEMSRFMPRILYALSLDDGRFCLVLNKPEDVFLLSDIKDFFGGSLPDRHVAWIMSRLSNLCCYFSYTGIAHNGLTLQNCFICPSKHSILPLGGWWYAQRIGEKMLGVPSAVYDIMPIKAKSEKLSDIITDLESTKLIGRQLSDISSLPKPFQSFLYSCS
;
A
#
# COMPACT_ATOMS: atom_id res chain seq x y z
N MET A 1 13.03 17.54 -4.01
CA MET A 1 14.44 17.68 -3.62
C MET A 1 14.59 17.11 -2.21
N LEU A 2 15.71 16.47 -1.89
CA LEU A 2 15.99 16.00 -0.54
C LEU A 2 16.29 17.21 0.36
N THR A 3 15.84 17.17 1.62
CA THR A 3 16.19 18.20 2.61
C THR A 3 17.62 18.00 3.11
N ALA A 4 18.24 19.05 3.68
CA ALA A 4 19.58 18.98 4.27
C ALA A 4 19.67 17.83 5.30
N GLN A 5 18.67 17.70 6.18
CA GLN A 5 18.61 16.66 7.19
C GLN A 5 18.55 15.24 6.59
N GLN A 6 17.80 15.05 5.49
CA GLN A 6 17.74 13.76 4.79
C GLN A 6 19.09 13.39 4.16
N ILE A 7 19.79 14.37 3.58
CA ILE A 7 21.12 14.17 3.00
C ILE A 7 22.14 13.82 4.10
N LEU A 8 22.18 14.58 5.17
CA LEU A 8 23.12 14.35 6.28
C LEU A 8 22.88 13.00 6.99
N SER A 9 21.65 12.52 7.03
CA SER A 9 21.30 11.21 7.60
C SER A 9 21.60 10.02 6.67
N SER A 10 21.95 10.26 5.41
CA SER A 10 22.25 9.21 4.42
C SER A 10 23.54 8.47 4.80
N LYS A 11 23.47 7.12 4.84
CA LYS A 11 24.60 6.27 5.24
C LYS A 11 25.32 5.63 4.05
N LYS A 12 24.61 5.38 2.95
CA LYS A 12 25.12 4.73 1.73
C LYS A 12 24.83 5.63 0.51
N CYS A 13 25.64 5.49 -0.54
CA CYS A 13 25.41 6.22 -1.81
C CYS A 13 24.01 5.95 -2.40
N GLY A 14 23.48 4.72 -2.28
CA GLY A 14 22.11 4.39 -2.66
C GLY A 14 21.02 5.10 -1.84
N ASP A 15 21.35 5.79 -0.75
CA ASP A 15 20.40 6.65 -0.03
C ASP A 15 20.20 7.99 -0.73
N LEU A 16 21.19 8.40 -1.51
CA LEU A 16 21.26 9.70 -2.18
C LEU A 16 20.98 9.60 -3.69
N PHE A 17 21.56 8.58 -4.34
CA PHE A 17 21.48 8.37 -5.79
C PHE A 17 20.55 7.21 -6.14
N SER A 18 19.79 7.34 -7.24
CA SER A 18 18.64 6.45 -7.55
C SER A 18 18.99 5.28 -8.47
N SER A 19 20.17 5.30 -9.12
CA SER A 19 20.49 4.35 -10.19
C SER A 19 21.97 3.98 -10.17
N ALA A 20 22.28 2.79 -10.69
CA ALA A 20 23.64 2.36 -11.02
C ALA A 20 24.15 2.94 -12.35
N ASP A 21 23.34 3.75 -13.05
CA ASP A 21 23.75 4.44 -14.27
C ASP A 21 24.55 5.70 -13.92
N LYS A 22 25.82 5.75 -14.40
CA LYS A 22 26.74 6.86 -14.14
C LYS A 22 26.16 8.21 -14.58
N GLN A 23 25.42 8.27 -15.70
CA GLN A 23 24.85 9.52 -16.20
C GLN A 23 23.71 10.03 -15.30
N VAL A 24 22.91 9.11 -14.77
CA VAL A 24 21.84 9.45 -13.80
C VAL A 24 22.44 9.98 -12.50
N VAL A 25 23.46 9.31 -11.96
CA VAL A 25 24.17 9.75 -10.75
C VAL A 25 24.79 11.15 -10.93
N ILE A 26 25.41 11.42 -12.07
CA ILE A 26 25.95 12.75 -12.39
C ILE A 26 24.85 13.81 -12.44
N ALA A 27 23.70 13.50 -13.05
CA ALA A 27 22.58 14.43 -13.13
C ALA A 27 22.00 14.75 -11.74
N GLU A 28 21.82 13.73 -10.91
CA GLU A 28 21.31 13.89 -9.54
C GLU A 28 22.30 14.65 -8.64
N TYR A 29 23.60 14.36 -8.75
CA TYR A 29 24.65 15.11 -8.08
C TYR A 29 24.58 16.60 -8.43
N ARG A 30 24.50 16.94 -9.73
CA ARG A 30 24.40 18.33 -10.19
C ARG A 30 23.13 19.02 -9.68
N GLU A 31 22.03 18.33 -9.59
CA GLU A 31 20.78 18.87 -9.04
C GLU A 31 20.94 19.23 -7.55
N ILE A 32 21.57 18.35 -6.77
CA ILE A 32 21.82 18.59 -5.34
C ILE A 32 22.85 19.72 -5.17
N ALA A 33 23.94 19.70 -5.95
CA ALA A 33 24.96 20.72 -5.90
C ALA A 33 24.41 22.13 -6.21
N ARG A 34 23.52 22.28 -7.19
CA ARG A 34 22.86 23.57 -7.47
C ARG A 34 22.03 24.10 -6.29
N ALA A 35 21.48 23.21 -5.47
CA ALA A 35 20.65 23.61 -4.34
C ALA A 35 21.45 23.92 -3.08
N TYR A 36 22.59 23.23 -2.89
CA TYR A 36 23.37 23.27 -1.66
C TYR A 36 24.82 23.72 -1.87
N HIS A 37 25.17 24.27 -3.05
CA HIS A 37 26.53 24.80 -3.25
C HIS A 37 26.79 25.95 -2.28
N PRO A 38 27.91 25.95 -1.53
CA PRO A 38 28.18 26.98 -0.52
C PRO A 38 28.14 28.42 -1.03
N ASP A 39 28.55 28.62 -2.31
CA ASP A 39 28.58 29.96 -2.93
C ASP A 39 27.19 30.47 -3.34
N ILE A 40 26.15 29.63 -3.36
CA ILE A 40 24.83 29.96 -3.89
C ILE A 40 23.74 29.76 -2.84
N SER A 41 23.89 28.75 -1.97
CA SER A 41 22.89 28.35 -0.98
C SER A 41 22.98 29.23 0.26
N SER A 42 21.80 29.70 0.72
CA SER A 42 21.66 30.36 2.02
C SER A 42 21.46 29.39 3.19
N ASP A 43 21.46 28.07 2.94
CA ASP A 43 21.30 27.05 3.98
C ASP A 43 22.53 27.02 4.90
N PRO A 44 22.39 27.18 6.22
CA PRO A 44 23.50 27.17 7.17
C PRO A 44 24.34 25.88 7.14
N GLN A 45 23.72 24.77 6.69
CA GLN A 45 24.34 23.44 6.62
C GLN A 45 24.91 23.13 5.23
N ALA A 46 24.95 24.09 4.29
CA ALA A 46 25.34 23.88 2.90
C ALA A 46 26.73 23.22 2.77
N ASN A 47 27.71 23.64 3.57
CA ASN A 47 29.06 23.06 3.59
C ASN A 47 29.04 21.58 4.02
N GLU A 48 28.34 21.25 5.10
CA GLU A 48 28.25 19.87 5.61
C GLU A 48 27.48 18.96 4.64
N VAL A 49 26.41 19.49 4.05
CA VAL A 49 25.61 18.81 3.02
C VAL A 49 26.48 18.49 1.82
N MET A 50 27.22 19.47 1.27
CA MET A 50 28.07 19.24 0.10
C MET A 50 29.25 18.31 0.39
N ALA A 51 29.86 18.37 1.57
CA ALA A 51 30.87 17.41 1.97
C ALA A 51 30.34 15.98 1.98
N LYS A 52 29.14 15.77 2.54
CA LYS A 52 28.46 14.48 2.55
C LYS A 52 28.07 13.99 1.16
N VAL A 53 27.55 14.88 0.31
CA VAL A 53 27.19 14.60 -1.09
C VAL A 53 28.43 14.17 -1.88
N ASN A 54 29.53 14.89 -1.76
CA ASN A 54 30.77 14.56 -2.46
C ASN A 54 31.33 13.19 -2.04
N GLN A 55 31.33 12.89 -0.73
CA GLN A 55 31.73 11.57 -0.21
C GLN A 55 30.90 10.44 -0.84
N LEU A 56 29.57 10.57 -0.80
CA LEU A 56 28.66 9.54 -1.32
C LEU A 56 28.70 9.44 -2.84
N TYR A 57 28.98 10.54 -3.54
CA TYR A 57 29.16 10.56 -4.99
C TYR A 57 30.43 9.78 -5.43
N GLU A 58 31.56 9.99 -4.76
CA GLU A 58 32.79 9.23 -5.02
C GLU A 58 32.60 7.74 -4.73
N GLU A 59 31.92 7.40 -3.62
CA GLU A 59 31.55 6.02 -3.30
C GLU A 59 30.67 5.41 -4.40
N ALA A 60 29.67 6.16 -4.88
CA ALA A 60 28.79 5.75 -5.95
C ALA A 60 29.57 5.40 -7.23
N LEU A 61 30.48 6.27 -7.66
CA LEU A 61 31.26 6.04 -8.86
C LEU A 61 32.16 4.78 -8.75
N LYS A 62 32.78 4.56 -7.60
CA LYS A 62 33.57 3.33 -7.34
C LYS A 62 32.74 2.07 -7.40
N LEU A 63 31.54 2.09 -6.81
CA LEU A 63 30.64 0.93 -6.83
C LEU A 63 30.08 0.64 -8.23
N ILE A 64 29.81 1.68 -9.02
CA ILE A 64 29.40 1.52 -10.43
C ILE A 64 30.55 0.88 -11.25
N GLU A 65 31.77 1.40 -11.12
CA GLU A 65 32.96 0.91 -11.87
C GLU A 65 33.30 -0.54 -11.51
N SER A 66 33.09 -0.95 -10.24
CA SER A 66 33.35 -2.31 -9.79
C SER A 66 32.17 -3.27 -10.04
N GLY A 67 31.01 -2.79 -10.52
CA GLY A 67 29.78 -3.57 -10.66
C GLY A 67 29.16 -3.99 -9.33
N ALA A 68 29.62 -3.40 -8.20
CA ALA A 68 29.17 -3.73 -6.85
C ALA A 68 28.02 -2.81 -6.34
N TRP A 69 27.41 -2.02 -7.24
CA TRP A 69 26.30 -1.14 -6.87
C TRP A 69 25.06 -1.94 -6.49
N GLU A 70 24.67 -1.89 -5.22
CA GLU A 70 23.36 -2.38 -4.78
C GLU A 70 22.31 -1.32 -5.12
N VAL A 71 21.46 -1.59 -6.09
CA VAL A 71 20.30 -0.75 -6.41
C VAL A 71 19.39 -0.72 -5.18
N SER A 72 19.33 0.41 -4.49
CA SER A 72 18.31 0.55 -3.44
C SER A 72 16.92 0.61 -4.10
N ASN A 73 15.96 -0.16 -3.58
CA ASN A 73 14.57 -0.13 -4.01
C ASN A 73 13.98 1.27 -3.76
N ARG A 74 14.07 2.16 -4.74
CA ARG A 74 13.59 3.56 -4.67
C ARG A 74 12.46 3.78 -5.66
N LEU A 75 11.38 4.33 -5.16
CA LEU A 75 10.27 4.85 -5.96
C LEU A 75 10.47 6.36 -6.11
N ILE A 76 10.59 6.82 -7.35
CA ILE A 76 10.67 8.25 -7.69
C ILE A 76 9.42 8.60 -8.47
N LEU A 77 8.63 9.52 -7.94
CA LEU A 77 7.41 10.02 -8.56
C LEU A 77 7.55 11.54 -8.75
N ARG A 78 6.98 12.07 -9.82
CA ARG A 78 6.90 13.50 -10.07
C ARG A 78 5.44 13.90 -10.30
N ASP A 79 4.97 14.90 -9.60
CA ASP A 79 3.62 15.42 -9.84
C ASP A 79 3.59 16.38 -11.04
N LYS A 80 2.38 16.78 -11.46
CA LYS A 80 2.18 17.70 -12.60
C LYS A 80 2.80 19.10 -12.39
N LEU A 81 3.16 19.44 -11.16
CA LEU A 81 3.84 20.70 -10.83
C LEU A 81 5.37 20.54 -10.83
N GLY A 82 5.88 19.36 -11.16
CA GLY A 82 7.30 19.04 -11.21
C GLY A 82 7.91 18.68 -9.86
N LYS A 83 7.14 18.63 -8.76
CA LYS A 83 7.63 18.26 -7.44
C LYS A 83 7.94 16.75 -7.41
N LYS A 84 9.16 16.42 -6.99
CA LYS A 84 9.59 15.02 -6.82
C LYS A 84 9.21 14.48 -5.45
N TYR A 85 8.76 13.24 -5.44
CA TYR A 85 8.50 12.43 -4.25
C TYR A 85 9.39 11.19 -4.33
N ILE A 86 10.27 11.00 -3.35
CA ILE A 86 11.23 9.92 -3.32
C ILE A 86 10.95 9.08 -2.08
N GLY A 87 10.76 7.79 -2.28
CA GLY A 87 10.55 6.82 -1.20
C GLY A 87 11.37 5.55 -1.41
N LYS A 88 11.84 4.94 -0.33
CA LYS A 88 12.38 3.57 -0.36
C LYS A 88 11.24 2.60 -0.15
N TYR A 89 11.23 1.49 -0.90
CA TYR A 89 10.27 0.42 -0.69
C TYR A 89 10.99 -0.90 -0.38
N LEU A 90 10.28 -1.77 0.33
CA LEU A 90 10.72 -3.12 0.69
C LEU A 90 10.26 -4.14 -0.34
N LYS A 91 9.06 -3.94 -0.88
CA LYS A 91 8.41 -4.83 -1.83
C LYS A 91 7.66 -4.04 -2.89
N GLN A 92 7.75 -4.50 -4.13
CA GLN A 92 6.93 -4.07 -5.26
C GLN A 92 6.15 -5.28 -5.77
N PHE A 93 4.89 -5.09 -6.15
CA PHE A 93 4.09 -6.10 -6.82
C PHE A 93 3.02 -5.46 -7.71
N PRO A 94 2.66 -6.10 -8.83
CA PRO A 94 1.58 -5.63 -9.69
C PRO A 94 0.21 -5.85 -9.03
N PHE A 95 -0.73 -4.95 -9.30
CA PHE A 95 -2.15 -5.18 -9.07
C PHE A 95 -2.94 -4.84 -10.34
N GLU A 96 -4.22 -5.17 -10.40
CA GLU A 96 -4.99 -5.12 -11.66
C GLU A 96 -4.96 -3.74 -12.35
N LEU A 97 -4.81 -2.67 -11.58
CA LEU A 97 -4.88 -1.29 -12.08
C LEU A 97 -3.51 -0.59 -12.16
N GLY A 98 -2.42 -1.27 -11.77
CA GLY A 98 -1.08 -0.68 -11.77
C GLY A 98 -0.06 -1.43 -10.91
N GLU A 99 0.75 -0.67 -10.18
CA GLU A 99 1.85 -1.17 -9.33
C GLU A 99 1.69 -0.72 -7.89
N ALA A 100 1.94 -1.63 -6.95
CA ALA A 100 1.94 -1.35 -5.52
C ALA A 100 3.36 -1.43 -4.93
N TYR A 101 3.67 -0.52 -4.02
CA TYR A 101 4.96 -0.41 -3.34
C TYR A 101 4.73 -0.37 -1.84
N ILE A 102 5.30 -1.34 -1.12
CA ILE A 102 5.25 -1.40 0.35
C ILE A 102 6.57 -0.88 0.91
N ALA A 103 6.50 0.14 1.75
CA ALA A 103 7.59 0.67 2.55
C ALA A 103 7.40 0.36 4.04
N ASN A 104 8.32 0.82 4.89
CA ASN A 104 8.18 0.65 6.35
C ASN A 104 6.89 1.30 6.88
N SER A 105 6.63 2.53 6.49
CA SER A 105 5.53 3.35 7.03
C SER A 105 4.45 3.73 6.01
N THR A 106 4.55 3.26 4.76
CA THR A 106 3.59 3.58 3.69
C THR A 106 3.31 2.41 2.79
N VAL A 107 2.10 2.42 2.20
CA VAL A 107 1.78 1.66 0.99
C VAL A 107 1.43 2.66 -0.10
N THR A 108 2.05 2.53 -1.26
CA THR A 108 1.84 3.40 -2.42
C THR A 108 1.25 2.59 -3.56
N TYR A 109 0.10 3.01 -4.07
CA TYR A 109 -0.54 2.46 -5.25
C TYR A 109 -0.38 3.44 -6.41
N VAL A 110 0.25 3.02 -7.50
CA VAL A 110 0.43 3.79 -8.73
C VAL A 110 -0.49 3.22 -9.80
N PHE A 111 -1.54 3.95 -10.12
CA PHE A 111 -2.55 3.57 -11.12
C PHE A 111 -2.11 3.99 -12.50
N LYS A 112 -2.38 3.15 -13.53
CA LYS A 112 -2.19 3.52 -14.93
C LYS A 112 -3.13 4.66 -15.33
N GLU A 113 -2.78 5.39 -16.37
CA GLU A 113 -3.52 6.56 -16.88
C GLU A 113 -5.01 6.30 -17.10
N ASN A 114 -5.35 5.16 -17.69
CA ASN A 114 -6.74 4.79 -17.98
C ASN A 114 -7.59 4.40 -16.77
N HIS A 115 -7.00 4.36 -15.57
CA HIS A 115 -7.68 3.97 -14.33
C HIS A 115 -7.98 5.14 -13.38
N LYS A 116 -8.04 6.38 -13.90
CA LYS A 116 -8.36 7.58 -13.12
C LYS A 116 -9.62 7.41 -12.27
N ARG A 117 -10.67 6.83 -12.83
CA ARG A 117 -11.96 6.63 -12.13
C ARG A 117 -11.81 5.81 -10.86
N PHE A 118 -10.99 4.77 -10.88
CA PHE A 118 -10.72 3.92 -9.71
C PHE A 118 -9.88 4.66 -8.65
N PHE A 119 -8.89 5.43 -9.09
CA PHE A 119 -8.11 6.28 -8.20
C PHE A 119 -8.98 7.33 -7.50
N ASP A 120 -9.82 8.05 -8.25
CA ASP A 120 -10.73 9.06 -7.69
C ASP A 120 -11.73 8.42 -6.72
N ASN A 121 -12.25 7.23 -7.07
CA ASN A 121 -13.14 6.47 -6.18
C ASN A 121 -12.46 6.11 -4.87
N ALA A 122 -11.25 5.51 -4.90
CA ALA A 122 -10.51 5.16 -3.70
C ALA A 122 -10.32 6.36 -2.78
N ALA A 123 -9.87 7.49 -3.33
CA ALA A 123 -9.69 8.72 -2.55
C ALA A 123 -10.99 9.25 -1.94
N SER A 124 -12.10 9.16 -2.69
CA SER A 124 -13.43 9.59 -2.24
C SER A 124 -13.96 8.69 -1.12
N GLN A 125 -13.91 7.36 -1.28
CA GLN A 125 -14.42 6.40 -0.31
C GLN A 125 -13.65 6.49 1.02
N ILE A 126 -12.32 6.56 0.97
CA ILE A 126 -11.48 6.69 2.18
C ILE A 126 -11.78 8.01 2.91
N LYS A 127 -11.90 9.15 2.19
CA LYS A 127 -12.26 10.44 2.80
C LYS A 127 -13.70 10.47 3.31
N GLY A 128 -14.57 9.66 2.75
CA GLY A 128 -15.99 9.54 3.11
C GLY A 128 -16.29 8.63 4.30
N LEU A 129 -15.28 8.00 4.91
CA LEU A 129 -15.46 7.14 6.08
C LEU A 129 -16.14 7.92 7.23
N ARG A 130 -17.12 7.28 7.87
CA ARG A 130 -17.95 7.90 8.91
C ARG A 130 -17.91 7.07 10.19
N TYR A 131 -18.07 7.75 11.31
CA TYR A 131 -18.13 7.16 12.63
C TYR A 131 -19.37 7.68 13.36
N ALA A 132 -20.05 6.83 14.15
CA ALA A 132 -21.26 7.21 14.87
C ALA A 132 -21.00 8.30 15.93
N ASN A 133 -19.84 8.24 16.54
CA ASN A 133 -19.41 9.13 17.60
C ASN A 133 -17.90 9.11 17.74
N LYS A 134 -17.36 9.98 18.57
CA LYS A 134 -15.91 10.12 18.82
C LYS A 134 -15.27 8.82 19.36
N LYS A 135 -15.97 8.07 20.21
CA LYS A 135 -15.48 6.80 20.73
C LYS A 135 -15.26 5.78 19.60
N MET A 136 -16.25 5.66 18.70
CA MET A 136 -16.13 4.76 17.53
C MET A 136 -15.00 5.21 16.61
N GLU A 137 -14.81 6.53 16.42
CA GLU A 137 -13.70 7.07 15.65
C GLU A 137 -12.36 6.67 16.26
N GLU A 138 -12.17 6.87 17.57
CA GLU A 138 -10.95 6.48 18.28
C GLU A 138 -10.66 4.97 18.21
N GLU A 139 -11.70 4.14 18.25
CA GLU A 139 -11.57 2.68 18.18
C GLU A 139 -11.34 2.17 16.75
N MET A 140 -12.01 2.72 15.74
CA MET A 140 -12.05 2.17 14.39
C MET A 140 -11.06 2.83 13.42
N SER A 141 -10.74 4.13 13.58
CA SER A 141 -9.88 4.87 12.64
C SER A 141 -8.49 4.26 12.50
N ARG A 142 -7.98 3.65 13.56
CA ARG A 142 -6.68 2.95 13.56
C ARG A 142 -6.63 1.72 12.63
N PHE A 143 -7.79 1.17 12.25
CA PHE A 143 -7.91 0.03 11.34
C PHE A 143 -8.26 0.47 9.92
N MET A 144 -8.51 1.77 9.71
CA MET A 144 -8.89 2.33 8.41
C MET A 144 -7.69 2.99 7.73
N PRO A 145 -7.66 3.03 6.39
CA PRO A 145 -6.60 3.70 5.65
C PRO A 145 -6.64 5.21 5.90
N ARG A 146 -5.47 5.82 5.99
CA ARG A 146 -5.30 7.26 6.02
C ARG A 146 -4.48 7.71 4.80
N ILE A 147 -5.05 8.57 3.98
CA ILE A 147 -4.37 9.13 2.82
C ILE A 147 -3.31 10.13 3.28
N LEU A 148 -2.06 9.91 2.87
CA LEU A 148 -0.97 10.87 3.01
C LEU A 148 -0.87 11.76 1.77
N TYR A 149 -0.93 11.16 0.58
CA TYR A 149 -0.91 11.85 -0.69
C TYR A 149 -1.85 11.19 -1.70
N ALA A 150 -2.52 12.00 -2.51
CA ALA A 150 -3.28 11.60 -3.68
C ALA A 150 -2.87 12.54 -4.82
N LEU A 151 -2.09 12.04 -5.79
CA LEU A 151 -1.37 12.86 -6.77
C LEU A 151 -1.70 12.43 -8.19
N SER A 152 -1.79 13.42 -9.09
CA SER A 152 -1.69 13.19 -10.53
C SER A 152 -0.22 13.38 -10.93
N LEU A 153 0.37 12.38 -11.59
CA LEU A 153 1.77 12.40 -11.99
C LEU A 153 1.95 13.08 -13.36
N ASP A 154 3.17 13.54 -13.62
CA ASP A 154 3.54 14.22 -14.88
C ASP A 154 3.46 13.29 -16.10
N ASP A 155 3.61 11.97 -15.91
CA ASP A 155 3.51 10.93 -16.92
C ASP A 155 2.08 10.42 -17.17
N GLY A 156 1.05 11.08 -16.61
CA GLY A 156 -0.37 10.73 -16.79
C GLY A 156 -0.91 9.71 -15.79
N ARG A 157 -0.05 9.04 -15.01
CA ARG A 157 -0.45 8.09 -13.97
C ARG A 157 -1.00 8.81 -12.74
N PHE A 158 -1.56 8.03 -11.80
CA PHE A 158 -2.11 8.53 -10.53
C PHE A 158 -1.48 7.77 -9.37
N CYS A 159 -1.24 8.47 -8.27
CA CYS A 159 -0.58 7.89 -7.10
C CYS A 159 -1.38 8.12 -5.84
N LEU A 160 -1.67 7.05 -5.11
CA LEU A 160 -2.31 7.07 -3.80
C LEU A 160 -1.33 6.53 -2.75
N VAL A 161 -0.91 7.37 -1.82
CA VAL A 161 -0.01 7.01 -0.72
C VAL A 161 -0.81 6.93 0.57
N LEU A 162 -0.80 5.76 1.18
CA LEU A 162 -1.48 5.47 2.44
C LEU A 162 -0.48 5.27 3.57
N ASN A 163 -0.85 5.71 4.76
CA ASN A 163 -0.10 5.42 5.97
C ASN A 163 -0.19 3.93 6.31
N LYS A 164 0.95 3.32 6.61
CA LYS A 164 1.05 1.94 7.09
C LYS A 164 1.84 1.94 8.41
N PRO A 165 1.29 1.48 9.52
CA PRO A 165 2.08 1.23 10.73
C PRO A 165 3.24 0.26 10.44
N GLU A 166 4.40 0.45 11.10
CA GLU A 166 5.61 -0.34 10.83
C GLU A 166 5.45 -1.83 11.14
N ASP A 167 4.67 -2.16 12.18
CA ASP A 167 4.38 -3.52 12.65
C ASP A 167 3.24 -4.22 11.88
N VAL A 168 2.92 -3.73 10.67
CA VAL A 168 1.83 -4.22 9.83
C VAL A 168 2.39 -4.84 8.55
N PHE A 169 1.95 -6.06 8.24
CA PHE A 169 2.46 -6.89 7.15
C PHE A 169 1.34 -7.26 6.18
N LEU A 170 1.67 -7.42 4.91
CA LEU A 170 0.72 -7.88 3.89
C LEU A 170 0.29 -9.33 4.20
N LEU A 171 -1.01 -9.61 4.12
CA LEU A 171 -1.55 -10.91 4.52
C LEU A 171 -1.07 -12.06 3.62
N SER A 172 -0.85 -11.79 2.32
CA SER A 172 -0.24 -12.77 1.43
C SER A 172 1.18 -13.14 1.85
N ASP A 173 1.98 -12.17 2.32
CA ASP A 173 3.36 -12.43 2.75
C ASP A 173 3.40 -13.26 4.03
N ILE A 174 2.43 -13.05 4.92
CA ILE A 174 2.27 -13.88 6.12
C ILE A 174 1.92 -15.31 5.73
N LYS A 175 1.01 -15.50 4.75
CA LYS A 175 0.71 -16.84 4.23
C LYS A 175 1.97 -17.52 3.67
N ASP A 176 2.74 -16.81 2.88
CA ASP A 176 3.98 -17.34 2.28
C ASP A 176 5.02 -17.67 3.35
N PHE A 177 5.16 -16.83 4.38
CA PHE A 177 6.04 -17.08 5.53
C PHE A 177 5.70 -18.38 6.27
N PHE A 178 4.41 -18.73 6.37
CA PHE A 178 3.95 -20.00 6.97
C PHE A 178 3.92 -21.18 5.98
N GLY A 179 4.50 -21.02 4.79
CA GLY A 179 4.56 -22.11 3.81
C GLY A 179 3.22 -22.44 3.14
N GLY A 180 2.30 -21.48 3.09
CA GLY A 180 1.03 -21.60 2.34
C GLY A 180 -0.23 -21.72 3.20
N SER A 181 -0.12 -22.11 4.46
CA SER A 181 -1.26 -22.15 5.40
C SER A 181 -0.85 -21.71 6.80
N LEU A 182 -1.77 -21.07 7.52
CA LEU A 182 -1.56 -20.61 8.87
C LEU A 182 -2.13 -21.62 9.90
N PRO A 183 -1.57 -21.69 11.14
CA PRO A 183 -2.21 -22.40 12.23
C PRO A 183 -3.64 -21.93 12.47
N ASP A 184 -4.56 -22.85 12.77
CA ASP A 184 -6.02 -22.63 12.90
C ASP A 184 -6.39 -21.44 13.79
N ARG A 185 -5.70 -21.28 14.91
CA ARG A 185 -5.91 -20.16 15.84
C ARG A 185 -5.65 -18.78 15.18
N HIS A 186 -4.70 -18.73 14.25
CA HIS A 186 -4.41 -17.48 13.52
C HIS A 186 -5.48 -17.21 12.47
N VAL A 187 -5.92 -18.24 11.75
CA VAL A 187 -7.05 -18.11 10.83
C VAL A 187 -8.31 -17.65 11.57
N ALA A 188 -8.63 -18.26 12.71
CA ALA A 188 -9.81 -17.91 13.49
C ALA A 188 -9.85 -16.43 13.91
N TRP A 189 -8.75 -15.87 14.45
CA TRP A 189 -8.76 -14.47 14.84
C TRP A 189 -8.77 -13.53 13.63
N ILE A 190 -8.09 -13.87 12.51
CA ILE A 190 -8.13 -13.09 11.27
C ILE A 190 -9.56 -13.03 10.75
N MET A 191 -10.25 -14.17 10.67
CA MET A 191 -11.65 -14.24 10.25
C MET A 191 -12.57 -13.40 11.14
N SER A 192 -12.39 -13.49 12.46
CA SER A 192 -13.13 -12.65 13.42
C SER A 192 -12.92 -11.15 13.16
N ARG A 193 -11.69 -10.71 12.86
CA ARG A 193 -11.41 -9.30 12.58
C ARG A 193 -11.98 -8.85 11.23
N LEU A 194 -11.90 -9.67 10.21
CA LEU A 194 -12.52 -9.38 8.90
C LEU A 194 -14.04 -9.28 9.04
N SER A 195 -14.68 -10.18 9.79
CA SER A 195 -16.11 -10.11 10.06
C SER A 195 -16.50 -8.81 10.79
N ASN A 196 -15.70 -8.37 11.78
CA ASN A 196 -15.93 -7.09 12.45
C ASN A 196 -15.79 -5.90 11.50
N LEU A 197 -14.84 -5.94 10.53
CA LEU A 197 -14.74 -4.92 9.48
C LEU A 197 -15.99 -4.93 8.58
N CYS A 198 -16.51 -6.09 8.19
CA CYS A 198 -17.76 -6.20 7.43
C CYS A 198 -18.94 -5.60 8.19
N CYS A 199 -19.03 -5.81 9.52
CA CYS A 199 -20.04 -5.15 10.36
C CYS A 199 -19.91 -3.63 10.33
N TYR A 200 -18.68 -3.10 10.42
CA TYR A 200 -18.43 -1.67 10.31
C TYR A 200 -18.81 -1.14 8.92
N PHE A 201 -18.42 -1.81 7.84
CA PHE A 201 -18.78 -1.41 6.47
C PHE A 201 -20.29 -1.42 6.27
N SER A 202 -20.99 -2.46 6.70
CA SER A 202 -22.45 -2.53 6.67
C SER A 202 -23.09 -1.37 7.42
N TYR A 203 -22.59 -1.05 8.62
CA TYR A 203 -23.04 0.08 9.42
C TYR A 203 -22.87 1.43 8.69
N THR A 204 -21.74 1.62 8.00
CA THR A 204 -21.46 2.85 7.24
C THR A 204 -22.16 2.90 5.88
N GLY A 205 -22.86 1.81 5.49
CA GLY A 205 -23.54 1.70 4.20
C GLY A 205 -22.59 1.53 3.02
N ILE A 206 -21.37 1.03 3.26
CA ILE A 206 -20.34 0.79 2.25
C ILE A 206 -20.11 -0.72 2.13
N ALA A 207 -19.93 -1.24 0.92
CA ALA A 207 -19.28 -2.53 0.68
C ALA A 207 -17.92 -2.27 0.06
N HIS A 208 -16.88 -2.94 0.58
CA HIS A 208 -15.50 -2.76 0.14
C HIS A 208 -15.24 -3.39 -1.24
N ASN A 209 -15.91 -4.51 -1.54
CA ASN A 209 -15.83 -5.25 -2.81
C ASN A 209 -14.42 -5.72 -3.25
N GLY A 210 -13.40 -5.47 -2.46
CA GLY A 210 -11.99 -5.72 -2.81
C GLY A 210 -11.18 -6.39 -1.71
N LEU A 211 -11.82 -7.09 -0.75
CA LEU A 211 -11.09 -7.82 0.30
C LEU A 211 -10.41 -9.06 -0.28
N THR A 212 -9.07 -9.05 -0.29
CA THR A 212 -8.20 -10.15 -0.75
C THR A 212 -6.96 -10.25 0.13
N LEU A 213 -6.17 -11.32 -0.01
CA LEU A 213 -4.87 -11.45 0.66
C LEU A 213 -3.90 -10.31 0.29
N GLN A 214 -3.99 -9.77 -0.93
CA GLN A 214 -3.14 -8.69 -1.44
C GLN A 214 -3.60 -7.30 -1.02
N ASN A 215 -4.82 -7.16 -0.50
CA ASN A 215 -5.41 -5.89 -0.11
C ASN A 215 -5.51 -5.72 1.41
N CYS A 216 -5.39 -6.82 2.16
CA CYS A 216 -5.44 -6.83 3.62
C CYS A 216 -4.05 -6.92 4.23
N PHE A 217 -3.83 -6.15 5.29
CA PHE A 217 -2.61 -6.13 6.08
C PHE A 217 -2.95 -6.51 7.53
N ILE A 218 -2.05 -7.19 8.22
CA ILE A 218 -2.26 -7.58 9.61
C ILE A 218 -1.15 -7.10 10.53
N CYS A 219 -1.50 -6.80 11.77
CA CYS A 219 -0.57 -6.62 12.87
C CYS A 219 -0.69 -7.83 13.80
N PRO A 220 0.24 -8.80 13.75
CA PRO A 220 0.16 -10.01 14.57
C PRO A 220 0.19 -9.73 16.07
N SER A 221 1.00 -8.76 16.52
CA SER A 221 1.15 -8.41 17.93
C SER A 221 -0.13 -7.80 18.54
N LYS A 222 -0.94 -7.10 17.73
CA LYS A 222 -2.19 -6.43 18.16
C LYS A 222 -3.45 -7.19 17.74
N HIS A 223 -3.30 -8.33 17.06
CA HIS A 223 -4.41 -9.09 16.46
C HIS A 223 -5.38 -8.18 15.71
N SER A 224 -4.84 -7.30 14.84
CA SER A 224 -5.61 -6.35 14.07
C SER A 224 -5.41 -6.54 12.58
N ILE A 225 -6.42 -6.13 11.79
CA ILE A 225 -6.39 -6.19 10.33
C ILE A 225 -6.73 -4.82 9.76
N LEU A 226 -6.03 -4.43 8.68
CA LEU A 226 -6.19 -3.16 8.00
C LEU A 226 -6.37 -3.42 6.50
N PRO A 227 -7.52 -3.08 5.90
CA PRO A 227 -7.70 -3.12 4.46
C PRO A 227 -7.06 -1.88 3.83
N LEU A 228 -5.74 -1.92 3.57
CA LEU A 228 -5.03 -0.78 2.97
C LEU A 228 -5.14 -0.76 1.44
N GLY A 229 -5.48 -1.88 0.79
CA GLY A 229 -5.76 -1.95 -0.64
C GLY A 229 -7.24 -2.18 -0.95
N GLY A 230 -7.61 -2.18 -2.26
CA GLY A 230 -8.94 -2.53 -2.72
C GLY A 230 -9.99 -1.41 -2.66
N TRP A 231 -9.71 -0.27 -2.04
CA TRP A 231 -10.65 0.84 -1.88
C TRP A 231 -11.15 1.46 -3.20
N TRP A 232 -10.46 1.21 -4.27
CA TRP A 232 -10.90 1.59 -5.61
C TRP A 232 -12.11 0.81 -6.12
N TYR A 233 -12.46 -0.31 -5.47
CA TYR A 233 -13.68 -1.08 -5.73
C TYR A 233 -14.80 -0.76 -4.75
N ALA A 234 -14.54 -0.08 -3.64
CA ALA A 234 -15.52 0.22 -2.62
C ALA A 234 -16.65 1.10 -3.19
N GLN A 235 -17.91 0.79 -2.78
CA GLN A 235 -19.09 1.53 -3.20
C GLN A 235 -20.13 1.53 -2.08
N ARG A 236 -21.09 2.43 -2.15
CA ARG A 236 -22.27 2.35 -1.28
C ARG A 236 -23.07 1.10 -1.62
N ILE A 237 -23.61 0.46 -0.59
CA ILE A 237 -24.49 -0.70 -0.75
C ILE A 237 -25.69 -0.29 -1.60
N GLY A 238 -26.00 -1.10 -2.64
CA GLY A 238 -27.07 -0.84 -3.60
C GLY A 238 -26.67 0.03 -4.80
N GLU A 239 -25.47 0.61 -4.81
CA GLU A 239 -24.95 1.34 -5.99
C GLU A 239 -24.21 0.40 -6.96
N LYS A 240 -24.11 0.82 -8.22
CA LYS A 240 -23.39 0.05 -9.26
C LYS A 240 -21.90 -0.02 -8.95
N MET A 241 -21.36 -1.23 -8.96
CA MET A 241 -19.92 -1.46 -8.81
C MET A 241 -19.13 -0.89 -9.99
N LEU A 242 -17.94 -0.36 -9.71
CA LEU A 242 -16.95 0.00 -10.72
C LEU A 242 -16.24 -1.24 -11.29
N GLY A 243 -16.09 -2.26 -10.45
CA GLY A 243 -15.42 -3.52 -10.70
C GLY A 243 -15.19 -4.24 -9.38
N VAL A 244 -14.60 -5.42 -9.46
CA VAL A 244 -14.11 -6.24 -8.34
C VAL A 244 -12.87 -7.00 -8.80
N PRO A 245 -11.98 -7.46 -7.90
CA PRO A 245 -10.93 -8.40 -8.24
C PRO A 245 -11.50 -9.68 -8.84
N SER A 246 -10.80 -10.33 -9.77
CA SER A 246 -11.26 -11.59 -10.39
C SER A 246 -11.61 -12.66 -9.37
N ALA A 247 -10.76 -12.84 -8.35
CA ALA A 247 -11.01 -13.80 -7.27
C ALA A 247 -12.29 -13.49 -6.47
N VAL A 248 -12.64 -12.21 -6.30
CA VAL A 248 -13.90 -11.80 -5.66
C VAL A 248 -15.08 -12.03 -6.60
N TYR A 249 -14.91 -11.74 -7.90
CA TYR A 249 -15.95 -11.99 -8.89
C TYR A 249 -16.42 -13.46 -8.88
N ASP A 250 -15.48 -14.41 -8.75
CA ASP A 250 -15.82 -15.83 -8.78
C ASP A 250 -16.74 -16.27 -7.63
N ILE A 251 -16.62 -15.63 -6.46
CA ILE A 251 -17.37 -16.00 -5.24
C ILE A 251 -18.56 -15.07 -4.95
N MET A 252 -18.78 -14.04 -5.74
CA MET A 252 -19.89 -13.11 -5.55
C MET A 252 -21.25 -13.81 -5.64
N PRO A 253 -22.26 -13.39 -4.84
CA PRO A 253 -23.63 -13.83 -5.00
C PRO A 253 -24.15 -13.61 -6.43
N ILE A 254 -24.94 -14.56 -6.95
CA ILE A 254 -25.48 -14.52 -8.32
C ILE A 254 -26.24 -13.21 -8.58
N LYS A 255 -27.03 -12.75 -7.60
CA LYS A 255 -27.78 -11.50 -7.69
C LYS A 255 -26.83 -10.29 -7.83
N ALA A 256 -25.80 -10.19 -7.00
CA ALA A 256 -24.81 -9.10 -7.08
C ALA A 256 -24.07 -9.10 -8.43
N LYS A 257 -23.77 -10.28 -9.00
CA LYS A 257 -23.18 -10.41 -10.35
C LYS A 257 -24.12 -9.92 -11.44
N SER A 258 -25.38 -10.37 -11.45
CA SER A 258 -26.37 -10.06 -12.49
C SER A 258 -26.76 -8.59 -12.50
N GLU A 259 -26.96 -8.00 -11.34
CA GLU A 259 -27.39 -6.61 -11.19
C GLU A 259 -26.20 -5.64 -11.17
N LYS A 260 -24.97 -6.16 -10.96
CA LYS A 260 -23.72 -5.38 -10.78
C LYS A 260 -23.83 -4.36 -9.64
N LEU A 261 -24.58 -4.72 -8.59
CA LEU A 261 -24.77 -3.88 -7.41
C LEU A 261 -23.84 -4.30 -6.28
N SER A 262 -23.35 -3.29 -5.60
CA SER A 262 -22.51 -3.43 -4.42
C SER A 262 -23.32 -3.99 -3.25
N ASP A 263 -22.84 -5.06 -2.62
CA ASP A 263 -23.53 -5.74 -1.52
C ASP A 263 -22.51 -6.20 -0.48
N ILE A 264 -22.87 -6.05 0.79
CA ILE A 264 -22.02 -6.49 1.92
C ILE A 264 -21.81 -8.01 1.92
N ILE A 265 -22.72 -8.78 1.32
CA ILE A 265 -22.57 -10.23 1.19
C ILE A 265 -21.33 -10.56 0.36
N THR A 266 -20.97 -9.74 -0.63
CA THR A 266 -19.71 -9.89 -1.37
C THR A 266 -18.48 -9.82 -0.45
N ASP A 267 -18.47 -8.92 0.53
CA ASP A 267 -17.39 -8.82 1.51
C ASP A 267 -17.36 -10.00 2.48
N LEU A 268 -18.53 -10.51 2.88
CA LEU A 268 -18.63 -11.72 3.71
C LEU A 268 -18.11 -12.95 2.96
N GLU A 269 -18.47 -13.13 1.69
CA GLU A 269 -17.92 -14.22 0.85
C GLU A 269 -16.41 -14.05 0.61
N SER A 270 -15.93 -12.82 0.41
CA SER A 270 -14.50 -12.52 0.32
C SER A 270 -13.77 -12.88 1.62
N THR A 271 -14.37 -12.62 2.77
CA THR A 271 -13.84 -13.04 4.07
C THR A 271 -13.71 -14.56 4.16
N LYS A 272 -14.73 -15.32 3.75
CA LYS A 272 -14.68 -16.80 3.71
C LYS A 272 -13.62 -17.28 2.72
N LEU A 273 -13.48 -16.64 1.54
CA LEU A 273 -12.42 -16.95 0.57
C LEU A 273 -11.03 -16.78 1.19
N ILE A 274 -10.79 -15.66 1.88
CA ILE A 274 -9.54 -15.43 2.61
C ILE A 274 -9.30 -16.55 3.63
N GLY A 275 -10.32 -16.93 4.40
CA GLY A 275 -10.24 -18.04 5.35
C GLY A 275 -9.82 -19.36 4.68
N ARG A 276 -10.46 -19.72 3.55
CA ARG A 276 -10.09 -20.92 2.75
C ARG A 276 -8.65 -20.84 2.24
N GLN A 277 -8.21 -19.67 1.79
CA GLN A 277 -6.85 -19.48 1.26
C GLN A 277 -5.75 -19.53 2.33
N LEU A 278 -6.08 -19.20 3.58
CA LEU A 278 -5.15 -19.21 4.72
C LEU A 278 -5.07 -20.53 5.44
N SER A 279 -6.02 -21.45 5.24
CA SER A 279 -6.15 -22.68 6.01
C SER A 279 -5.62 -23.90 5.27
N ASP A 280 -5.06 -24.83 5.98
CA ASP A 280 -5.18 -26.24 5.65
C ASP A 280 -6.59 -26.70 6.10
N ILE A 281 -7.49 -26.84 5.13
CA ILE A 281 -8.90 -27.14 5.42
C ILE A 281 -9.05 -28.45 6.21
N SER A 282 -8.18 -29.43 5.98
CA SER A 282 -8.23 -30.74 6.62
C SER A 282 -7.95 -30.67 8.14
N SER A 283 -7.19 -29.66 8.58
CA SER A 283 -6.85 -29.46 9.99
C SER A 283 -7.94 -28.72 10.80
N LEU A 284 -8.84 -27.98 10.12
CA LEU A 284 -9.85 -27.18 10.80
C LEU A 284 -10.95 -28.01 11.48
N PRO A 285 -11.52 -27.54 12.60
CA PRO A 285 -12.74 -28.12 13.18
C PRO A 285 -13.90 -28.14 12.19
N LYS A 286 -14.67 -29.25 12.15
CA LYS A 286 -15.83 -29.40 11.22
C LYS A 286 -16.80 -28.22 11.18
N PRO A 287 -17.21 -27.61 12.32
CA PRO A 287 -18.09 -26.43 12.28
C PRO A 287 -17.46 -25.25 11.53
N PHE A 288 -16.14 -25.07 11.65
CA PHE A 288 -15.43 -23.99 10.97
C PHE A 288 -15.29 -24.30 9.46
N GLN A 289 -15.00 -25.54 9.08
CA GLN A 289 -15.05 -25.95 7.67
C GLN A 289 -16.42 -25.66 7.08
N SER A 290 -17.50 -26.09 7.76
CA SER A 290 -18.89 -25.84 7.31
C SER A 290 -19.17 -24.35 7.12
N PHE A 291 -18.70 -23.49 8.04
CA PHE A 291 -18.84 -22.04 7.92
C PHE A 291 -18.14 -21.48 6.69
N LEU A 292 -16.90 -21.91 6.41
CA LEU A 292 -16.12 -21.42 5.26
C LEU A 292 -16.76 -21.78 3.91
N TYR A 293 -17.54 -22.86 3.85
CA TYR A 293 -18.18 -23.35 2.63
C TYR A 293 -19.72 -23.11 2.60
N SER A 294 -20.30 -22.58 3.67
CA SER A 294 -21.73 -22.21 3.64
C SER A 294 -21.96 -21.05 2.67
N CYS A 295 -23.09 -21.04 1.97
CA CYS A 295 -23.56 -19.85 1.25
C CYS A 295 -24.00 -18.78 2.25
N SER A 296 -23.67 -17.52 1.97
CA SER A 296 -24.13 -16.35 2.75
C SER A 296 -25.47 -15.84 2.23
#